data_4c053acb547f16ed050754533228feb1
#
_entry.id   4c053acb547f16ed050754533228feb1
#
_cell.length_a   1.000
_cell.length_b   1.000
_cell.length_c   1.000
_cell.angle_alpha   90.00
_cell.angle_beta   90.00
_cell.angle_gamma   90.00
#
_symmetry.space_group_name_H-M   'P 1'
#
loop_
_entity.id
_entity.type
_entity.pdbx_description
1 polymer ?
#
loop_
_entity_poly.entity_id
_entity_poly.type
_entity_poly.pdbx_seq_one_letter_code
_entity_poly.pdbx_strand_id
1 'polypeptide(L)'
;MKNRLKLLVWLFALSGPLAAQSVSVNGPDGKLQLTVSCPSANGEVSYAVTYNGKQMLESSPLGMETNVGDFYRGLQLKEHKVTAFDTVYEQSRIKASHIHYRANELLCSFVNGEGKNVQITFRVSNNDVAFRYTLPREQGKGSVTVNSERTGFRFPSQTTTFLCPQSDAMIGWKRTKPSDEEEYKADAPMNERSGYGHGYTFPCLFKVGDDGWVLLSETGVDSRYCGSRLSDWDNGVYRIAFPMPEENNGNGTVAPAFSLPGSTPWRTVTVGETLKPIVETTVPWDVVEPRYTTTHDYKPGRGTWSWIL
;
A
#
# COMPACT_ATOMS: atom_id res chain seq x y z
N MET A 1 -48.01 33.86 47.65
CA MET A 1 -46.55 33.58 47.54
C MET A 1 -46.38 32.24 46.87
N LYS A 2 -45.97 32.23 45.56
CA LYS A 2 -45.77 30.99 44.78
C LYS A 2 -44.28 30.75 44.64
N ASN A 3 -43.74 29.74 45.37
CA ASN A 3 -42.38 29.28 45.22
C ASN A 3 -42.24 28.48 43.90
N ARG A 4 -41.45 29.01 42.97
CA ARG A 4 -40.99 28.27 41.77
C ARG A 4 -39.68 27.57 42.09
N LEU A 5 -39.73 26.26 42.25
CA LEU A 5 -38.56 25.39 42.33
C LEU A 5 -37.93 25.29 40.94
N LYS A 6 -36.69 25.85 40.77
CA LYS A 6 -35.91 25.68 39.54
C LYS A 6 -35.17 24.34 39.64
N LEU A 7 -35.59 23.39 38.83
CA LEU A 7 -34.89 22.10 38.66
C LEU A 7 -33.66 22.32 37.77
N LEU A 8 -32.47 22.26 38.35
CA LEU A 8 -31.20 22.33 37.62
C LEU A 8 -30.86 20.92 37.11
N VAL A 9 -31.10 20.67 35.82
CA VAL A 9 -30.67 19.39 35.20
C VAL A 9 -29.19 19.50 34.87
N TRP A 10 -28.38 18.75 35.59
CA TRP A 10 -26.96 18.52 35.26
C TRP A 10 -26.88 17.49 34.14
N LEU A 11 -26.56 17.94 32.91
CA LEU A 11 -26.13 17.04 31.84
C LEU A 11 -24.70 16.60 32.13
N PHE A 12 -24.53 15.43 32.72
CA PHE A 12 -23.22 14.74 32.70
C PHE A 12 -22.97 14.24 31.30
N ALA A 13 -22.11 14.90 30.55
CA ALA A 13 -21.51 14.33 29.37
C ALA A 13 -20.60 13.17 29.84
N LEU A 14 -21.06 11.93 29.71
CA LEU A 14 -20.22 10.74 29.84
C LEU A 14 -19.23 10.73 28.67
N SER A 15 -18.06 11.31 28.87
CA SER A 15 -16.90 11.00 28.05
C SER A 15 -16.40 9.60 28.43
N GLY A 16 -17.02 8.55 27.89
CA GLY A 16 -16.47 7.21 27.97
C GLY A 16 -15.12 7.15 27.24
N PRO A 17 -14.19 6.29 27.68
CA PRO A 17 -12.94 6.11 26.94
C PRO A 17 -13.29 5.71 25.50
N LEU A 18 -12.70 6.40 24.51
CA LEU A 18 -12.79 6.00 23.10
C LEU A 18 -12.22 4.58 23.01
N ALA A 19 -13.09 3.59 22.85
CA ALA A 19 -12.67 2.20 22.65
C ALA A 19 -11.91 2.10 21.32
N ALA A 20 -10.86 1.29 21.29
CA ALA A 20 -10.19 0.95 20.06
C ALA A 20 -11.21 0.38 19.06
N GLN A 21 -11.26 0.96 17.87
CA GLN A 21 -12.16 0.51 16.79
C GLN A 21 -11.39 -0.41 15.86
N SER A 22 -12.01 -1.51 15.47
CA SER A 22 -11.48 -2.44 14.49
C SER A 22 -12.55 -2.77 13.46
N VAL A 23 -12.17 -2.78 12.20
CA VAL A 23 -13.05 -3.08 11.07
C VAL A 23 -12.39 -4.18 10.25
N SER A 24 -13.13 -5.26 9.97
CA SER A 24 -12.64 -6.35 9.14
C SER A 24 -13.47 -6.50 7.87
N VAL A 25 -12.81 -6.90 6.79
CA VAL A 25 -13.43 -7.25 5.51
C VAL A 25 -12.77 -8.49 4.94
N ASN A 26 -13.57 -9.39 4.39
CA ASN A 26 -13.09 -10.63 3.77
C ASN A 26 -13.12 -10.51 2.25
N GLY A 27 -12.26 -11.26 1.57
CA GLY A 27 -12.42 -11.56 0.16
C GLY A 27 -13.72 -12.34 -0.12
N PRO A 28 -14.16 -12.39 -1.37
CA PRO A 28 -15.44 -13.02 -1.74
C PRO A 28 -15.56 -14.50 -1.34
N ASP A 29 -14.47 -15.26 -1.30
CA ASP A 29 -14.44 -16.66 -0.87
C ASP A 29 -14.25 -16.85 0.64
N GLY A 30 -14.07 -15.77 1.39
CA GLY A 30 -13.92 -15.75 2.85
C GLY A 30 -12.55 -16.16 3.39
N LYS A 31 -11.57 -16.51 2.53
CA LYS A 31 -10.26 -16.98 2.96
C LYS A 31 -9.31 -15.86 3.33
N LEU A 32 -9.25 -14.82 2.50
CA LEU A 32 -8.46 -13.64 2.75
C LEU A 32 -9.24 -12.66 3.62
N GLN A 33 -8.66 -12.24 4.74
CA GLN A 33 -9.24 -11.25 5.63
C GLN A 33 -8.27 -10.11 5.86
N LEU A 34 -8.76 -8.90 5.71
CA LEU A 34 -8.12 -7.66 6.13
C LEU A 34 -8.79 -7.16 7.40
N THR A 35 -7.98 -6.80 8.40
CA THR A 35 -8.46 -6.10 9.60
C THR A 35 -7.74 -4.76 9.72
N VAL A 36 -8.49 -3.67 9.79
CA VAL A 36 -7.99 -2.31 10.05
C VAL A 36 -8.25 -1.97 11.50
N SER A 37 -7.22 -1.57 12.23
CA SER A 37 -7.30 -1.21 13.65
C SER A 37 -6.98 0.26 13.84
N CYS A 38 -7.87 0.95 14.54
CA CYS A 38 -7.73 2.35 14.92
C CYS A 38 -7.70 2.40 16.46
N PRO A 39 -6.53 2.43 17.09
CA PRO A 39 -6.44 2.49 18.55
C PRO A 39 -6.94 3.83 19.08
N SER A 40 -7.31 3.86 20.35
CA SER A 40 -7.74 5.09 21.02
C SER A 40 -6.63 6.14 21.04
N ALA A 41 -7.01 7.40 21.17
CA ALA A 41 -6.24 8.63 21.23
C ALA A 41 -4.69 8.51 21.16
N ASN A 42 -4.09 9.00 20.08
CA ASN A 42 -2.65 9.03 19.76
C ASN A 42 -2.03 7.73 19.22
N GLY A 43 -2.80 6.66 19.00
CA GLY A 43 -2.29 5.46 18.34
C GLY A 43 -2.15 5.64 16.82
N GLU A 44 -1.30 4.83 16.23
CA GLU A 44 -1.16 4.72 14.79
C GLU A 44 -2.23 3.78 14.25
N VAL A 45 -2.88 4.15 13.14
CA VAL A 45 -3.75 3.24 12.40
C VAL A 45 -2.89 2.12 11.81
N SER A 46 -3.37 0.90 11.90
CA SER A 46 -2.66 -0.27 11.38
C SER A 46 -3.62 -1.22 10.66
N TYR A 47 -3.06 -2.13 9.90
CA TYR A 47 -3.79 -3.22 9.27
C TYR A 47 -3.07 -4.55 9.47
N ALA A 48 -3.82 -5.63 9.38
CA ALA A 48 -3.29 -7.00 9.41
C ALA A 48 -3.99 -7.82 8.33
N VAL A 49 -3.30 -8.84 7.82
CA VAL A 49 -3.82 -9.72 6.77
C VAL A 49 -3.68 -11.17 7.22
N THR A 50 -4.79 -11.91 7.18
CA THR A 50 -4.81 -13.36 7.40
C THR A 50 -5.34 -14.07 6.16
N TYR A 51 -4.85 -15.29 5.92
CA TYR A 51 -5.32 -16.15 4.85
C TYR A 51 -5.54 -17.56 5.38
N ASN A 52 -6.75 -18.10 5.21
CA ASN A 52 -7.17 -19.36 5.82
C ASN A 52 -6.89 -19.42 7.34
N GLY A 53 -7.07 -18.28 8.04
CA GLY A 53 -6.80 -18.16 9.48
C GLY A 53 -5.33 -18.06 9.88
N LYS A 54 -4.40 -18.10 8.91
CA LYS A 54 -2.95 -17.95 9.13
C LYS A 54 -2.54 -16.50 8.95
N GLN A 55 -1.64 -16.01 9.81
CA GLN A 55 -1.15 -14.64 9.75
C GLN A 55 -0.15 -14.47 8.60
N MET A 56 -0.48 -13.61 7.62
CA MET A 56 0.38 -13.27 6.49
C MET A 56 1.09 -11.94 6.69
N LEU A 57 0.37 -10.94 7.22
CA LEU A 57 0.94 -9.69 7.71
C LEU A 57 0.43 -9.43 9.11
N GLU A 58 1.33 -9.22 10.05
CA GLU A 58 1.02 -8.77 11.40
C GLU A 58 0.56 -7.31 11.39
N SER A 59 0.22 -6.75 12.55
CA SER A 59 -0.19 -5.35 12.67
C SER A 59 0.84 -4.41 12.06
N SER A 60 0.55 -3.91 10.88
CA SER A 60 1.40 -3.10 10.01
C SER A 60 0.91 -1.66 9.99
N PRO A 61 1.77 -0.65 10.15
CA PRO A 61 1.34 0.73 10.22
C PRO A 61 0.83 1.26 8.88
N LEU A 62 -0.10 2.23 8.97
CA LEU A 62 -0.63 3.01 7.85
C LEU A 62 -0.42 4.50 8.10
N GLY A 63 -0.36 5.27 7.01
CA GLY A 63 -0.37 6.73 7.07
C GLY A 63 0.66 7.41 6.21
N MET A 64 0.65 8.74 6.27
CA MET A 64 1.59 9.58 5.53
C MET A 64 1.82 10.91 6.24
N GLU A 65 2.96 11.51 5.97
CA GLU A 65 3.31 12.89 6.31
C GLU A 65 3.26 13.74 5.05
N THR A 66 2.58 14.87 5.10
CA THR A 66 2.40 15.74 3.93
C THR A 66 2.57 17.21 4.30
N ASN A 67 2.73 18.06 3.28
CA ASN A 67 2.75 19.51 3.48
C ASN A 67 1.38 20.12 3.82
N VAL A 68 0.31 19.33 3.82
CA VAL A 68 -1.04 19.79 4.19
C VAL A 68 -1.50 19.23 5.54
N GLY A 69 -0.80 18.27 6.12
CA GLY A 69 -1.08 17.68 7.43
C GLY A 69 -0.46 16.30 7.56
N ASP A 70 -0.40 15.83 8.80
CA ASP A 70 0.07 14.49 9.14
C ASP A 70 -1.11 13.56 9.32
N PHE A 71 -1.05 12.41 8.62
CA PHE A 71 -2.12 11.41 8.59
C PHE A 71 -1.60 10.04 9.01
N TYR A 72 -0.94 9.95 10.17
CA TYR A 72 -0.44 8.67 10.70
C TYR A 72 -0.65 8.52 12.21
N ARG A 73 -0.74 9.61 12.96
CA ARG A 73 -1.01 9.61 14.40
C ARG A 73 -2.30 10.35 14.73
N GLY A 74 -2.96 9.91 15.81
CA GLY A 74 -4.17 10.57 16.30
C GLY A 74 -5.31 10.57 15.30
N LEU A 75 -5.30 9.67 14.32
CA LEU A 75 -6.39 9.51 13.39
C LEU A 75 -7.60 8.89 14.09
N GLN A 76 -8.76 9.49 13.88
CA GLN A 76 -10.03 8.99 14.36
C GLN A 76 -10.85 8.47 13.18
N LEU A 77 -11.27 7.22 13.25
CA LEU A 77 -12.20 6.65 12.28
C LEU A 77 -13.57 7.31 12.46
N LYS A 78 -14.05 8.00 11.43
CA LYS A 78 -15.36 8.66 11.44
C LYS A 78 -16.45 7.76 10.90
N GLU A 79 -16.16 7.10 9.81
CA GLU A 79 -17.08 6.17 9.17
C GLU A 79 -16.32 5.11 8.38
N HIS A 80 -16.97 4.01 8.15
CA HIS A 80 -16.52 3.00 7.21
C HIS A 80 -17.69 2.45 6.42
N LYS A 81 -17.40 1.97 5.21
CA LYS A 81 -18.39 1.37 4.32
C LYS A 81 -17.78 0.19 3.60
N VAL A 82 -18.52 -0.92 3.55
CA VAL A 82 -18.17 -2.08 2.72
C VAL A 82 -19.12 -2.16 1.53
N THR A 83 -18.56 -2.34 0.34
CA THR A 83 -19.33 -2.45 -0.90
C THR A 83 -18.75 -3.59 -1.73
N ALA A 84 -19.59 -4.48 -2.26
CA ALA A 84 -19.15 -5.51 -3.19
C ALA A 84 -18.79 -4.87 -4.54
N PHE A 85 -17.67 -5.32 -5.10
CA PHE A 85 -17.18 -4.92 -6.41
C PHE A 85 -17.15 -6.16 -7.31
N ASP A 86 -17.81 -6.08 -8.46
CA ASP A 86 -17.92 -7.16 -9.43
C ASP A 86 -17.84 -6.55 -10.83
N THR A 87 -16.82 -6.93 -11.61
CA THR A 87 -16.64 -6.44 -12.97
C THR A 87 -15.98 -7.49 -13.85
N VAL A 88 -16.27 -7.42 -15.15
CA VAL A 88 -15.66 -8.27 -16.17
C VAL A 88 -14.95 -7.36 -17.17
N TYR A 89 -13.73 -7.70 -17.51
CA TYR A 89 -12.98 -6.99 -18.53
C TYR A 89 -12.09 -7.93 -19.35
N GLU A 90 -11.63 -7.45 -20.49
CA GLU A 90 -10.76 -8.19 -21.39
C GLU A 90 -9.39 -7.55 -21.49
N GLN A 91 -8.36 -8.39 -21.58
CA GLN A 91 -6.98 -8.00 -21.81
C GLN A 91 -6.34 -8.91 -22.85
N SER A 92 -5.65 -8.34 -23.82
CA SER A 92 -5.03 -9.12 -24.90
C SER A 92 -3.54 -9.47 -24.64
N ARG A 93 -2.92 -8.92 -23.61
CA ARG A 93 -1.46 -8.95 -23.43
C ARG A 93 -0.99 -9.30 -22.04
N ILE A 94 -1.85 -9.89 -21.24
CA ILE A 94 -1.50 -10.39 -19.91
C ILE A 94 -1.79 -11.90 -19.82
N LYS A 95 -1.55 -12.47 -18.67
CA LYS A 95 -1.67 -13.92 -18.39
C LYS A 95 -3.10 -14.49 -18.55
N ALA A 96 -4.12 -13.65 -18.56
CA ALA A 96 -5.51 -14.03 -18.79
C ALA A 96 -6.18 -13.04 -19.73
N SER A 97 -6.99 -13.53 -20.68
CA SER A 97 -7.69 -12.68 -21.65
C SER A 97 -9.06 -12.21 -21.17
N HIS A 98 -9.73 -13.03 -20.35
CA HIS A 98 -11.03 -12.72 -19.76
C HIS A 98 -10.89 -12.73 -18.25
N ILE A 99 -11.11 -11.61 -17.61
CA ILE A 99 -10.96 -11.45 -16.18
C ILE A 99 -12.33 -11.14 -15.57
N HIS A 100 -12.73 -11.95 -14.59
CA HIS A 100 -13.86 -11.68 -13.73
C HIS A 100 -13.33 -11.27 -12.36
N TYR A 101 -13.21 -9.96 -12.15
CA TYR A 101 -12.70 -9.40 -10.91
C TYR A 101 -13.82 -9.20 -9.91
N ARG A 102 -13.72 -9.87 -8.77
CA ARG A 102 -14.61 -9.72 -7.61
C ARG A 102 -13.80 -9.37 -6.38
N ALA A 103 -14.26 -8.36 -5.65
CA ALA A 103 -13.66 -7.91 -4.42
C ALA A 103 -14.70 -7.31 -3.49
N ASN A 104 -14.40 -7.22 -2.20
CA ASN A 104 -15.10 -6.36 -1.27
C ASN A 104 -14.25 -5.11 -1.05
N GLU A 105 -14.83 -3.95 -1.32
CA GLU A 105 -14.18 -2.66 -1.10
C GLU A 105 -14.57 -2.11 0.26
N LEU A 106 -13.57 -1.87 1.12
CA LEU A 106 -13.71 -1.19 2.39
C LEU A 106 -13.17 0.24 2.24
N LEU A 107 -14.04 1.22 2.40
CA LEU A 107 -13.68 2.62 2.51
C LEU A 107 -13.67 3.02 3.99
N CYS A 108 -12.54 3.53 4.47
CA CYS A 108 -12.41 4.11 5.81
C CYS A 108 -12.14 5.61 5.70
N SER A 109 -12.95 6.42 6.38
CA SER A 109 -12.79 7.88 6.45
C SER A 109 -12.25 8.26 7.83
N PHE A 110 -11.09 8.89 7.85
CA PHE A 110 -10.42 9.34 9.07
C PHE A 110 -10.32 10.86 9.12
N VAL A 111 -10.21 11.38 10.35
CA VAL A 111 -9.85 12.77 10.62
C VAL A 111 -8.65 12.80 11.55
N ASN A 112 -7.70 13.69 11.28
CA ASN A 112 -6.56 13.93 12.18
C ASN A 112 -6.89 14.94 13.29
N GLY A 113 -5.94 15.17 14.20
CA GLY A 113 -6.10 16.11 15.32
C GLY A 113 -6.32 17.58 14.91
N GLU A 114 -6.01 17.93 13.65
CA GLU A 114 -6.23 19.27 13.07
C GLU A 114 -7.60 19.40 12.36
N GLY A 115 -8.42 18.35 12.38
CA GLY A 115 -9.70 18.30 11.70
C GLY A 115 -9.63 18.02 10.20
N LYS A 116 -8.47 17.60 9.68
CA LYS A 116 -8.26 17.29 8.26
C LYS A 116 -8.61 15.84 7.97
N ASN A 117 -9.19 15.61 6.79
CA ASN A 117 -9.70 14.32 6.40
C ASN A 117 -8.71 13.56 5.50
N VAL A 118 -8.66 12.24 5.68
CA VAL A 118 -8.03 11.30 4.76
C VAL A 118 -8.93 10.08 4.62
N GLN A 119 -9.01 9.53 3.44
CA GLN A 119 -9.68 8.27 3.18
C GLN A 119 -8.66 7.19 2.81
N ILE A 120 -8.89 5.98 3.27
CA ILE A 120 -8.15 4.81 2.85
C ILE A 120 -9.15 3.84 2.22
N THR A 121 -8.94 3.54 0.95
CA THR A 121 -9.73 2.55 0.23
C THR A 121 -8.96 1.25 0.14
N PHE A 122 -9.57 0.16 0.57
CA PHE A 122 -9.04 -1.20 0.43
C PHE A 122 -9.95 -1.99 -0.51
N ARG A 123 -9.37 -2.75 -1.43
CA ARG A 123 -10.07 -3.77 -2.22
C ARG A 123 -9.50 -5.13 -1.86
N VAL A 124 -10.34 -6.02 -1.39
CA VAL A 124 -9.96 -7.36 -0.94
C VAL A 124 -10.61 -8.38 -1.86
N SER A 125 -9.81 -8.97 -2.75
CA SER A 125 -10.21 -10.09 -3.62
C SER A 125 -9.98 -11.43 -2.91
N ASN A 126 -9.99 -12.53 -3.63
CA ASN A 126 -9.72 -13.84 -3.02
C ASN A 126 -8.25 -14.02 -2.59
N ASN A 127 -7.31 -13.34 -3.26
CA ASN A 127 -5.88 -13.47 -3.00
C ASN A 127 -5.16 -12.10 -2.87
N ASP A 128 -5.85 -11.00 -3.12
CA ASP A 128 -5.19 -9.69 -3.17
C ASP A 128 -5.84 -8.69 -2.24
N VAL A 129 -5.01 -7.92 -1.56
CA VAL A 129 -5.38 -6.67 -0.90
C VAL A 129 -4.70 -5.54 -1.67
N ALA A 130 -5.48 -4.64 -2.24
CA ALA A 130 -4.97 -3.40 -2.80
C ALA A 130 -5.50 -2.22 -1.98
N PHE A 131 -4.64 -1.24 -1.68
CA PHE A 131 -5.11 -0.05 -0.94
C PHE A 131 -4.39 1.22 -1.39
N ARG A 132 -5.06 2.35 -1.19
CA ARG A 132 -4.53 3.68 -1.48
C ARG A 132 -5.11 4.72 -0.53
N TYR A 133 -4.41 5.83 -0.40
CA TYR A 133 -4.87 7.02 0.30
C TYR A 133 -5.50 7.99 -0.66
N THR A 134 -6.57 8.65 -0.22
CA THR A 134 -7.25 9.73 -0.95
C THR A 134 -7.35 10.94 -0.04
N LEU A 135 -6.85 12.07 -0.50
CA LEU A 135 -7.00 13.35 0.18
C LEU A 135 -8.06 14.19 -0.54
N PRO A 136 -9.02 14.75 0.21
CA PRO A 136 -10.04 15.62 -0.34
C PRO A 136 -9.45 16.97 -0.75
N ARG A 137 -10.29 17.81 -1.33
CA ARG A 137 -9.93 19.21 -1.57
C ARG A 137 -9.65 19.91 -0.24
N GLU A 138 -8.52 20.61 -0.16
CA GLU A 138 -8.15 21.43 0.98
C GLU A 138 -8.30 22.91 0.60
N GLN A 139 -8.89 23.71 1.48
CA GLN A 139 -9.08 25.13 1.20
C GLN A 139 -7.74 25.86 1.03
N GLY A 140 -7.59 26.59 -0.06
CA GLY A 140 -6.36 27.33 -0.36
C GLY A 140 -5.18 26.48 -0.83
N LYS A 141 -5.38 25.15 -1.04
CA LYS A 141 -4.35 24.23 -1.53
C LYS A 141 -4.81 23.52 -2.80
N GLY A 142 -4.02 23.63 -3.86
CA GLY A 142 -4.29 22.96 -5.15
C GLY A 142 -3.59 21.62 -5.28
N SER A 143 -2.57 21.37 -4.46
CA SER A 143 -1.77 20.14 -4.50
C SER A 143 -1.24 19.78 -3.12
N VAL A 144 -0.82 18.54 -2.99
CA VAL A 144 -0.14 17.98 -1.82
C VAL A 144 1.20 17.40 -2.23
N THR A 145 2.21 17.57 -1.37
CA THR A 145 3.50 16.88 -1.42
C THR A 145 3.52 15.87 -0.30
N VAL A 146 3.84 14.61 -0.61
CA VAL A 146 3.99 13.54 0.37
C VAL A 146 5.46 13.46 0.78
N ASN A 147 5.75 13.89 2.01
CA ASN A 147 7.11 13.92 2.53
C ASN A 147 7.60 12.52 2.89
N SER A 148 6.73 11.71 3.47
CA SER A 148 6.97 10.29 3.73
C SER A 148 5.66 9.50 3.77
N GLU A 149 5.73 8.24 3.36
CA GLU A 149 4.63 7.29 3.52
C GLU A 149 4.99 6.31 4.65
N ARG A 150 4.18 6.32 5.70
CA ARG A 150 4.38 5.48 6.89
C ARG A 150 3.87 4.06 6.72
N THR A 151 3.26 3.77 5.57
CA THR A 151 2.82 2.42 5.20
C THR A 151 3.94 1.41 5.41
N GLY A 152 3.68 0.42 6.23
CA GLY A 152 4.63 -0.63 6.54
C GLY A 152 4.05 -2.02 6.33
N PHE A 153 4.96 -2.99 6.36
CA PHE A 153 4.67 -4.41 6.21
C PHE A 153 5.45 -5.17 7.29
N ARG A 154 4.72 -5.69 8.26
CA ARG A 154 5.26 -6.52 9.35
C ARG A 154 4.90 -7.97 9.08
N PHE A 155 5.91 -8.80 9.03
CA PHE A 155 5.74 -10.23 8.79
C PHE A 155 5.96 -11.04 10.05
N PRO A 156 5.36 -12.24 10.15
CA PRO A 156 5.70 -13.23 11.18
C PRO A 156 7.20 -13.56 11.17
N SER A 157 7.76 -13.87 12.33
CA SER A 157 9.21 -14.03 12.52
C SER A 157 9.86 -15.16 11.71
N GLN A 158 9.09 -16.18 11.31
CA GLN A 158 9.57 -17.30 10.47
C GLN A 158 9.67 -16.96 8.98
N THR A 159 9.45 -15.70 8.59
CA THR A 159 9.44 -15.28 7.19
C THR A 159 10.85 -15.18 6.63
N THR A 160 11.02 -15.67 5.40
CA THR A 160 12.21 -15.46 4.57
C THR A 160 11.87 -14.64 3.33
N THR A 161 12.89 -14.13 2.67
CA THR A 161 12.73 -13.16 1.59
C THR A 161 13.38 -13.63 0.29
N PHE A 162 12.82 -13.17 -0.83
CA PHE A 162 13.41 -13.25 -2.15
C PHE A 162 13.24 -11.86 -2.79
N LEU A 163 14.25 -11.01 -2.59
CA LEU A 163 14.18 -9.59 -2.88
C LEU A 163 15.30 -9.18 -3.84
N CYS A 164 15.00 -8.28 -4.77
CA CYS A 164 15.98 -7.62 -5.61
C CYS A 164 16.43 -6.32 -4.95
N PRO A 165 17.70 -6.19 -4.52
CA PRO A 165 18.20 -4.96 -3.96
C PRO A 165 18.08 -3.81 -4.98
N GLN A 166 17.73 -2.62 -4.51
CA GLN A 166 17.80 -1.42 -5.32
C GLN A 166 19.27 -1.10 -5.59
N SER A 167 19.65 -1.03 -6.85
CA SER A 167 20.98 -0.56 -7.22
C SER A 167 21.11 0.93 -6.95
N ASP A 168 22.33 1.40 -6.76
CA ASP A 168 22.63 2.82 -6.69
C ASP A 168 22.58 3.42 -8.10
N ALA A 169 21.42 3.90 -8.50
CA ALA A 169 21.16 4.44 -9.83
C ALA A 169 22.07 5.62 -10.22
N MET A 170 22.55 6.36 -9.23
CA MET A 170 23.48 7.49 -9.46
C MET A 170 24.89 7.03 -9.74
N ILE A 171 25.32 6.05 -9.00
CA ILE A 171 26.67 5.54 -9.03
C ILE A 171 26.79 4.45 -10.09
N GLY A 172 25.76 3.63 -10.26
CA GLY A 172 25.72 2.52 -11.17
C GLY A 172 26.06 2.90 -12.60
N TRP A 173 25.40 3.90 -13.12
CA TRP A 173 25.64 4.39 -14.48
C TRP A 173 27.01 5.05 -14.65
N LYS A 174 27.47 5.82 -13.66
CA LYS A 174 28.77 6.48 -13.71
C LYS A 174 29.95 5.57 -13.40
N ARG A 175 29.75 4.56 -12.57
CA ARG A 175 30.85 3.82 -11.98
C ARG A 175 31.11 2.48 -12.58
N THR A 176 30.22 1.83 -13.27
CA THR A 176 30.57 0.53 -13.85
C THR A 176 29.43 -0.49 -13.96
N LYS A 177 28.22 -0.18 -13.48
CA LYS A 177 27.13 -1.10 -13.65
C LYS A 177 26.29 -0.69 -14.85
N PRO A 178 26.41 -1.39 -15.97
CA PRO A 178 25.61 -1.11 -17.16
C PRO A 178 24.15 -1.54 -17.05
N SER A 179 23.77 -2.20 -15.96
CA SER A 179 22.41 -2.64 -15.70
C SER A 179 22.05 -2.47 -14.22
N ASP A 180 20.73 -2.34 -13.95
CA ASP A 180 20.18 -2.32 -12.60
C ASP A 180 19.85 -3.75 -12.09
N GLU A 181 20.38 -4.77 -12.77
CA GLU A 181 20.25 -6.16 -12.34
C GLU A 181 21.16 -6.45 -11.16
N GLU A 182 20.59 -6.96 -10.09
CA GLU A 182 21.31 -7.37 -8.88
C GLU A 182 21.02 -8.83 -8.57
N GLU A 183 21.92 -9.45 -7.82
CA GLU A 183 21.75 -10.83 -7.43
C GLU A 183 20.61 -10.99 -6.42
N TYR A 184 19.74 -11.95 -6.70
CA TYR A 184 18.72 -12.39 -5.78
C TYR A 184 19.27 -13.41 -4.81
N LYS A 185 18.88 -13.30 -3.55
CA LYS A 185 19.20 -14.28 -2.53
C LYS A 185 17.93 -14.98 -2.07
N ALA A 186 17.84 -16.27 -2.36
CA ALA A 186 16.71 -17.09 -1.92
C ALA A 186 16.77 -17.34 -0.42
N ASP A 187 15.61 -17.38 0.22
CA ASP A 187 15.45 -17.67 1.65
C ASP A 187 16.34 -16.82 2.57
N ALA A 188 16.59 -15.56 2.17
CA ALA A 188 17.35 -14.62 2.99
C ALA A 188 16.56 -14.24 4.26
N PRO A 189 17.23 -13.99 5.38
CA PRO A 189 16.55 -13.52 6.59
C PRO A 189 16.03 -12.08 6.40
N MET A 190 14.91 -11.75 7.01
CA MET A 190 14.28 -10.42 6.88
C MET A 190 15.18 -9.26 7.29
N ASN A 191 16.07 -9.47 8.27
CA ASN A 191 16.96 -8.41 8.77
C ASN A 191 18.25 -8.25 7.94
N GLU A 192 18.37 -8.94 6.83
CA GLU A 192 19.47 -8.68 5.88
C GLU A 192 19.30 -7.29 5.27
N ARG A 193 20.38 -6.53 5.22
CA ARG A 193 20.37 -5.20 4.59
C ARG A 193 20.61 -5.33 3.09
N SER A 194 19.95 -4.47 2.34
CA SER A 194 20.20 -4.35 0.90
C SER A 194 21.64 -3.95 0.62
N GLY A 195 22.19 -4.40 -0.50
CA GLY A 195 23.61 -4.24 -0.82
C GLY A 195 24.11 -2.79 -0.83
N TYR A 196 23.24 -1.84 -1.14
CA TYR A 196 23.57 -0.41 -1.16
C TYR A 196 22.88 0.40 -0.05
N GLY A 197 22.08 -0.24 0.80
CA GLY A 197 21.30 0.45 1.85
C GLY A 197 20.14 1.28 1.33
N HIS A 198 19.71 1.05 0.09
CA HIS A 198 18.61 1.78 -0.56
C HIS A 198 17.28 1.00 -0.55
N GLY A 199 17.27 -0.20 0.03
CA GLY A 199 16.12 -1.08 0.06
C GLY A 199 16.01 -1.93 -1.20
N TYR A 200 14.75 -2.27 -1.59
CA TYR A 200 14.48 -3.29 -2.59
C TYR A 200 13.44 -2.80 -3.60
N THR A 201 13.63 -3.17 -4.87
CA THR A 201 12.70 -2.86 -5.95
C THR A 201 11.47 -3.75 -5.90
N PHE A 202 10.30 -3.20 -6.22
CA PHE A 202 9.11 -3.99 -6.43
C PHE A 202 9.16 -4.78 -7.76
N PRO A 203 8.56 -5.97 -7.81
CA PRO A 203 7.84 -6.68 -6.74
C PRO A 203 8.76 -7.36 -5.74
N CYS A 204 8.32 -7.47 -4.49
CA CYS A 204 9.04 -8.08 -3.38
C CYS A 204 8.33 -9.33 -2.90
N LEU A 205 9.00 -10.49 -2.93
CA LEU A 205 8.43 -11.79 -2.55
C LEU A 205 8.92 -12.25 -1.18
N PHE A 206 7.98 -12.75 -0.37
CA PHE A 206 8.20 -13.26 0.97
C PHE A 206 7.60 -14.66 1.10
N LYS A 207 8.30 -15.54 1.81
CA LYS A 207 7.80 -16.86 2.21
C LYS A 207 7.54 -16.84 3.72
N VAL A 208 6.29 -16.98 4.12
CA VAL A 208 5.86 -16.97 5.53
C VAL A 208 5.95 -18.38 6.09
N GLY A 209 7.16 -18.86 6.37
CA GLY A 209 7.40 -20.23 6.81
C GLY A 209 6.72 -21.25 5.89
N ASP A 210 5.94 -22.16 6.49
CA ASP A 210 5.12 -23.15 5.76
C ASP A 210 3.68 -22.68 5.54
N ASP A 211 3.35 -21.46 5.95
CA ASP A 211 1.99 -20.93 5.87
C ASP A 211 1.61 -20.36 4.50
N GLY A 212 2.59 -19.91 3.74
CA GLY A 212 2.34 -19.41 2.38
C GLY A 212 3.32 -18.35 1.90
N TRP A 213 2.87 -17.61 0.90
CA TRP A 213 3.65 -16.61 0.18
C TRP A 213 2.94 -15.28 0.14
N VAL A 214 3.71 -14.21 0.18
CA VAL A 214 3.22 -12.83 0.05
C VAL A 214 4.07 -12.10 -0.98
N LEU A 215 3.41 -11.48 -1.97
CA LEU A 215 4.05 -10.58 -2.93
C LEU A 215 3.60 -9.15 -2.63
N LEU A 216 4.55 -8.27 -2.42
CA LEU A 216 4.31 -6.83 -2.31
C LEU A 216 4.65 -6.15 -3.63
N SER A 217 3.79 -5.23 -4.06
CA SER A 217 4.02 -4.40 -5.23
C SER A 217 3.20 -3.11 -5.17
N GLU A 218 3.24 -2.34 -6.25
CA GLU A 218 2.42 -1.15 -6.47
C GLU A 218 1.88 -1.10 -7.89
N THR A 219 0.81 -0.34 -8.09
CA THR A 219 0.26 -0.07 -9.43
C THR A 219 -0.43 1.29 -9.48
N GLY A 220 -0.63 1.82 -10.67
CA GLY A 220 -1.23 3.14 -10.88
C GLY A 220 -0.26 4.30 -10.68
N VAL A 221 1.04 4.02 -10.74
CA VAL A 221 2.10 5.06 -10.76
C VAL A 221 1.98 5.87 -12.06
N ASP A 222 2.15 7.17 -11.96
CA ASP A 222 2.13 8.08 -13.10
C ASP A 222 3.16 9.21 -12.94
N SER A 223 3.15 10.17 -13.88
CA SER A 223 4.07 11.31 -13.87
C SER A 223 3.96 12.25 -12.65
N ARG A 224 2.90 12.09 -11.84
CA ARG A 224 2.65 12.93 -10.65
C ARG A 224 3.18 12.29 -9.38
N TYR A 225 3.32 10.96 -9.37
CA TYR A 225 3.74 10.23 -8.18
C TYR A 225 4.84 9.25 -8.57
N CYS A 226 6.04 9.44 -8.04
CA CYS A 226 7.18 8.57 -8.35
C CYS A 226 6.89 7.13 -7.99
N GLY A 227 7.53 6.20 -8.69
CA GLY A 227 7.64 4.82 -8.25
C GLY A 227 8.28 4.76 -6.87
N SER A 228 7.76 3.91 -6.03
CA SER A 228 8.30 3.65 -4.71
C SER A 228 9.10 2.35 -4.69
N ARG A 229 9.75 2.09 -3.58
CA ARG A 229 10.46 0.86 -3.30
C ARG A 229 10.16 0.39 -1.89
N LEU A 230 10.60 -0.81 -1.54
CA LEU A 230 10.57 -1.29 -0.17
C LEU A 230 11.84 -0.86 0.54
N SER A 231 11.73 -0.32 1.75
CA SER A 231 12.89 0.04 2.58
C SER A 231 13.67 -1.21 3.00
N ASP A 232 14.85 -1.02 3.57
CA ASP A 232 15.45 -2.04 4.43
C ASP A 232 14.53 -2.32 5.63
N TRP A 233 14.68 -3.53 6.20
CA TRP A 233 14.00 -3.90 7.43
C TRP A 233 14.50 -3.05 8.60
N ASP A 234 13.60 -2.42 9.31
CA ASP A 234 13.89 -1.61 10.48
C ASP A 234 12.88 -1.87 11.59
N ASN A 235 13.38 -2.31 12.75
CA ASN A 235 12.56 -2.57 13.94
C ASN A 235 11.32 -3.45 13.67
N GLY A 236 11.47 -4.49 12.86
CA GLY A 236 10.42 -5.45 12.53
C GLY A 236 9.47 -5.02 11.42
N VAL A 237 9.78 -3.96 10.68
CA VAL A 237 8.90 -3.44 9.62
C VAL A 237 9.69 -3.05 8.38
N TYR A 238 9.23 -3.51 7.22
CA TYR A 238 9.56 -2.90 5.94
C TYR A 238 8.59 -1.74 5.68
N ARG A 239 9.03 -0.66 5.05
CA ARG A 239 8.20 0.52 4.73
C ARG A 239 8.26 0.86 3.25
N ILE A 240 7.27 1.61 2.80
CA ILE A 240 7.38 2.30 1.52
C ILE A 240 8.50 3.34 1.64
N ALA A 241 9.39 3.34 0.66
CA ALA A 241 10.47 4.32 0.54
C ALA A 241 10.43 5.01 -0.83
N PHE A 242 10.79 6.28 -0.83
CA PHE A 242 10.88 7.11 -2.04
C PHE A 242 12.32 7.19 -2.54
N PRO A 243 12.54 7.67 -3.77
CA PRO A 243 13.87 7.95 -4.28
C PRO A 243 14.68 8.82 -3.32
N MET A 244 16.00 8.64 -3.33
CA MET A 244 16.91 9.42 -2.49
C MET A 244 17.30 10.74 -3.19
N PRO A 245 17.68 11.78 -2.43
CA PRO A 245 18.01 13.11 -2.99
C PRO A 245 19.11 13.09 -4.05
N GLU A 246 20.01 12.12 -4.01
CA GLU A 246 21.14 11.97 -4.96
C GLU A 246 20.73 11.31 -6.27
N GLU A 247 19.59 10.65 -6.33
CA GLU A 247 19.12 9.99 -7.54
C GLU A 247 18.86 10.99 -8.65
N ASN A 248 18.98 10.55 -9.89
CA ASN A 248 18.88 11.41 -11.08
C ASN A 248 19.85 12.61 -11.08
N ASN A 249 21.06 12.43 -10.56
CA ASN A 249 22.08 13.48 -10.39
C ASN A 249 21.59 14.67 -9.53
N GLY A 250 20.69 14.44 -8.60
CA GLY A 250 20.08 15.48 -7.77
C GLY A 250 19.09 16.37 -8.52
N ASN A 251 18.69 16.00 -9.74
CA ASN A 251 17.71 16.76 -10.50
C ASN A 251 16.28 16.40 -10.11
N GLY A 252 15.48 17.42 -9.82
CA GLY A 252 14.09 17.26 -9.45
C GLY A 252 13.87 17.04 -7.95
N THR A 253 12.65 16.66 -7.59
CA THR A 253 12.24 16.36 -6.21
C THR A 253 12.04 14.87 -6.05
N VAL A 254 12.40 14.35 -4.88
CA VAL A 254 12.17 12.95 -4.51
C VAL A 254 10.83 12.72 -3.81
N ALA A 255 10.21 13.78 -3.34
CA ALA A 255 8.90 13.73 -2.71
C ALA A 255 7.79 13.77 -3.77
N PRO A 256 6.93 12.75 -3.88
CA PRO A 256 5.83 12.77 -4.82
C PRO A 256 4.80 13.84 -4.48
N ALA A 257 4.16 14.39 -5.51
CA ALA A 257 3.12 15.40 -5.35
C ALA A 257 1.96 15.12 -6.31
N PHE A 258 0.74 15.43 -5.86
CA PHE A 258 -0.46 15.30 -6.69
C PHE A 258 -1.47 16.41 -6.42
N SER A 259 -2.36 16.66 -7.40
CA SER A 259 -3.42 17.66 -7.26
C SER A 259 -4.49 17.21 -6.28
N LEU A 260 -5.07 18.16 -5.54
CA LEU A 260 -6.19 17.91 -4.62
C LEU A 260 -7.55 18.29 -5.28
N PRO A 261 -8.59 17.45 -5.14
CA PRO A 261 -8.59 16.13 -4.52
C PRO A 261 -7.81 15.10 -5.34
N GLY A 262 -7.20 14.11 -4.67
CA GLY A 262 -6.42 13.12 -5.37
C GLY A 262 -6.04 11.92 -4.52
N SER A 263 -5.45 10.92 -5.17
CA SER A 263 -5.08 9.66 -4.52
C SER A 263 -3.64 9.28 -4.83
N THR A 264 -3.03 8.54 -3.91
CA THR A 264 -1.75 7.86 -4.15
C THR A 264 -1.91 6.70 -5.14
N PRO A 265 -0.83 6.15 -5.70
CA PRO A 265 -0.85 4.83 -6.29
C PRO A 265 -1.39 3.76 -5.33
N TRP A 266 -1.80 2.64 -5.89
CA TRP A 266 -2.22 1.48 -5.10
C TRP A 266 -1.00 0.72 -4.58
N ARG A 267 -1.03 0.34 -3.31
CA ARG A 267 -0.14 -0.66 -2.71
C ARG A 267 -0.84 -1.99 -2.79
N THR A 268 -0.13 -3.04 -3.22
CA THR A 268 -0.72 -4.37 -3.42
C THR A 268 -0.02 -5.42 -2.59
N VAL A 269 -0.81 -6.31 -2.02
CA VAL A 269 -0.39 -7.47 -1.22
C VAL A 269 -1.11 -8.68 -1.81
N THR A 270 -0.39 -9.53 -2.54
CA THR A 270 -0.93 -10.79 -3.07
C THR A 270 -0.52 -11.94 -2.16
N VAL A 271 -1.46 -12.80 -1.79
CA VAL A 271 -1.27 -13.88 -0.83
C VAL A 271 -1.66 -15.23 -1.43
N GLY A 272 -0.90 -16.27 -1.13
CA GLY A 272 -1.23 -17.63 -1.51
C GLY A 272 -0.54 -18.67 -0.66
N GLU A 273 -1.17 -19.83 -0.44
CA GLU A 273 -0.52 -21.01 0.18
C GLU A 273 0.57 -21.59 -0.72
N THR A 274 0.48 -21.30 -2.02
CA THR A 274 1.46 -21.69 -3.04
C THR A 274 1.81 -20.47 -3.89
N LEU A 275 2.80 -20.61 -4.76
CA LEU A 275 3.15 -19.55 -5.74
C LEU A 275 2.12 -19.35 -6.84
N LYS A 276 1.12 -20.23 -6.99
CA LYS A 276 0.13 -20.13 -8.06
C LYS A 276 -0.63 -18.79 -8.02
N PRO A 277 -1.25 -18.34 -6.92
CA PRO A 277 -1.90 -17.02 -6.86
C PRO A 277 -0.94 -15.87 -7.14
N ILE A 278 0.33 -15.99 -6.71
CA ILE A 278 1.36 -14.99 -6.96
C ILE A 278 1.63 -14.82 -8.47
N VAL A 279 1.70 -15.94 -9.20
CA VAL A 279 1.93 -15.91 -10.65
C VAL A 279 0.68 -15.49 -11.42
N GLU A 280 -0.51 -15.87 -10.95
CA GLU A 280 -1.78 -15.67 -11.64
C GLU A 280 -2.46 -14.33 -11.34
N THR A 281 -2.04 -13.60 -10.30
CA THR A 281 -2.71 -12.34 -9.93
C THR A 281 -2.81 -11.36 -11.09
N THR A 282 -3.97 -10.72 -11.20
CA THR A 282 -4.26 -9.64 -12.15
C THR A 282 -4.43 -8.29 -11.45
N VAL A 283 -4.16 -8.23 -10.15
CA VAL A 283 -4.38 -7.03 -9.33
C VAL A 283 -3.82 -5.73 -9.89
N PRO A 284 -2.68 -5.69 -10.63
CA PRO A 284 -2.21 -4.45 -11.23
C PRO A 284 -3.19 -3.85 -12.27
N TRP A 285 -4.02 -4.67 -12.87
CA TRP A 285 -5.04 -4.25 -13.85
C TRP A 285 -6.43 -4.14 -13.23
N ASP A 286 -6.72 -4.94 -12.20
CA ASP A 286 -8.04 -4.99 -11.55
C ASP A 286 -8.43 -3.66 -10.88
N VAL A 287 -7.44 -2.90 -10.41
CA VAL A 287 -7.66 -1.69 -9.62
C VAL A 287 -7.31 -0.39 -10.36
N VAL A 288 -6.83 -0.49 -11.60
CA VAL A 288 -6.42 0.66 -12.41
C VAL A 288 -7.14 0.66 -13.75
N GLU A 289 -7.81 1.77 -14.05
CA GLU A 289 -8.41 1.97 -15.35
C GLU A 289 -7.35 2.16 -16.46
N PRO A 290 -7.55 1.57 -17.64
CA PRO A 290 -6.66 1.80 -18.79
C PRO A 290 -6.57 3.28 -19.12
N ARG A 291 -5.35 3.80 -19.28
CA ARG A 291 -5.14 5.22 -19.63
C ARG A 291 -5.19 5.50 -21.11
N TYR A 292 -4.86 4.50 -21.91
CA TYR A 292 -4.95 4.61 -23.37
C TYR A 292 -5.49 3.35 -23.98
N THR A 293 -6.21 3.54 -25.08
CA THR A 293 -6.47 2.50 -26.07
C THR A 293 -5.58 2.76 -27.27
N THR A 294 -4.83 1.74 -27.71
CA THR A 294 -4.07 1.84 -28.94
C THR A 294 -4.93 1.50 -30.13
N THR A 295 -4.82 2.28 -31.21
CA THR A 295 -5.40 1.95 -32.50
C THR A 295 -4.45 1.13 -33.38
N HIS A 296 -3.21 0.89 -32.91
CA HIS A 296 -2.24 0.10 -33.64
C HIS A 296 -2.38 -1.39 -33.32
N ASP A 297 -2.45 -2.18 -34.36
CA ASP A 297 -2.39 -3.63 -34.26
C ASP A 297 -0.91 -4.07 -34.14
N TYR A 298 -0.45 -4.24 -32.90
CA TYR A 298 0.89 -4.74 -32.62
C TYR A 298 0.91 -6.26 -32.81
N LYS A 299 1.73 -6.72 -33.74
CA LYS A 299 1.98 -8.15 -33.92
C LYS A 299 3.04 -8.59 -32.92
N PRO A 300 2.71 -9.50 -31.97
CA PRO A 300 3.70 -10.05 -31.09
C PRO A 300 4.72 -10.88 -31.89
N GLY A 301 5.96 -10.83 -31.47
CA GLY A 301 7.05 -11.58 -32.08
C GLY A 301 8.00 -12.13 -31.01
N ARG A 302 8.86 -13.06 -31.44
CA ARG A 302 9.97 -13.55 -30.62
C ARG A 302 11.23 -12.88 -31.15
N GLY A 303 12.04 -12.34 -30.24
CA GLY A 303 13.33 -11.74 -30.56
C GLY A 303 14.43 -12.35 -29.74
N THR A 304 15.65 -12.34 -30.26
CA THR A 304 16.86 -12.68 -29.53
C THR A 304 17.61 -11.40 -29.25
N TRP A 305 17.99 -11.18 -28.03
CA TRP A 305 18.90 -10.12 -27.62
C TRP A 305 20.29 -10.73 -27.41
N SER A 306 21.32 -10.18 -28.04
CA SER A 306 22.69 -10.58 -27.84
C SER A 306 23.55 -9.36 -27.50
N TRP A 307 24.34 -9.46 -26.47
CA TRP A 307 25.38 -8.50 -26.17
C TRP A 307 26.59 -8.81 -27.07
N ILE A 308 27.04 -7.84 -27.81
CA ILE A 308 28.33 -7.92 -28.53
C ILE A 308 29.36 -7.31 -27.59
N LEU A 309 30.18 -8.16 -26.99
CA LEU A 309 31.29 -7.75 -26.14
C LEU A 309 32.50 -7.40 -27.03
#